data_aeb1cd276a7ad09637b8934c32f20c5f
#
_entry.id   aeb1cd276a7ad09637b8934c32f20c5f
#
_cell.length_a   1.000
_cell.length_b   1.000
_cell.length_c   1.000
_cell.angle_alpha   90.00
_cell.angle_beta   90.00
_cell.angle_gamma   90.00
#
_symmetry.space_group_name_H-M   'P 1'
#
loop_
_entity.id
_entity.type
_entity.pdbx_description
1 polymer ?
#
loop_
_entity_poly.entity_id
_entity_poly.type
_entity_poly.pdbx_seq_one_letter_code
_entity_poly.pdbx_strand_id
1 'polypeptide(L)'
;QQQYLFRNNNWGYFENGVWNMVFAGVNVDTIPTGGWPYEPYTKEETVPKIQEKPYLVYDEDNGYGVMVPEKRTECQGISWENGVKGTFYSLNMFYVADAQKDNADTINKALKEGKNLLLTPGIYTLDKPITVEEKDTIIYGMGLATLVSTNGNACMVTSDVDGIKVCGVLFEAGDKQSETLLKVGNEKAEVSHSD
;
A
#
# COMPACT_ATOMS: atom_id res chain seq x y z
N GLN A 1 -10.11 23.96 8.79
CA GLN A 1 -8.74 23.90 8.26
C GLN A 1 -8.64 22.73 7.29
N GLN A 2 -8.16 22.99 6.09
CA GLN A 2 -7.98 21.97 5.06
C GLN A 2 -6.50 21.94 4.71
N GLN A 3 -5.99 20.72 4.46
CA GLN A 3 -4.63 20.47 4.03
C GLN A 3 -4.71 19.56 2.82
N TYR A 4 -3.96 19.86 1.76
CA TYR A 4 -3.92 19.05 0.55
C TYR A 4 -2.52 18.59 0.25
N LEU A 5 -2.41 17.31 -0.09
CA LEU A 5 -1.24 16.74 -0.72
C LEU A 5 -1.65 16.26 -2.11
N PHE A 6 -1.02 16.82 -3.11
CA PHE A 6 -1.15 16.39 -4.48
C PHE A 6 0.16 15.79 -4.95
N ARG A 7 0.10 14.58 -5.45
CA ARG A 7 1.26 13.83 -5.90
C ARG A 7 1.02 13.22 -7.27
N ASN A 8 1.96 13.42 -8.19
CA ASN A 8 1.93 12.84 -9.53
C ASN A 8 0.61 13.05 -10.27
N ASN A 9 0.16 14.28 -10.34
CA ASN A 9 -1.04 14.69 -11.06
C ASN A 9 -0.70 15.53 -12.30
N ASN A 10 -1.57 15.48 -13.30
CA ASN A 10 -1.59 16.39 -14.42
C ASN A 10 -2.83 17.28 -14.32
N TRP A 11 -2.65 18.59 -14.29
CA TRP A 11 -3.74 19.56 -14.27
C TRP A 11 -3.53 20.64 -15.30
N GLY A 12 -4.61 21.06 -15.94
CA GLY A 12 -4.59 22.23 -16.80
C GLY A 12 -4.65 23.53 -16.00
N TYR A 13 -5.41 23.54 -14.90
CA TYR A 13 -5.63 24.73 -14.11
C TYR A 13 -5.97 24.40 -12.67
N PHE A 14 -5.40 25.15 -11.73
CA PHE A 14 -5.73 25.06 -10.31
C PHE A 14 -5.96 26.45 -9.73
N GLU A 15 -7.09 26.65 -9.09
CA GLU A 15 -7.49 27.91 -8.46
C GLU A 15 -8.01 27.66 -7.05
N ASN A 16 -7.89 28.66 -6.20
CA ASN A 16 -8.29 28.66 -4.79
C ASN A 16 -7.43 27.77 -3.89
N GLY A 17 -6.50 28.41 -3.22
CA GLY A 17 -5.66 27.78 -2.21
C GLY A 17 -6.36 27.55 -0.89
N VAL A 18 -5.86 26.58 -0.17
CA VAL A 18 -6.15 26.34 1.25
C VAL A 18 -4.86 26.35 2.05
N TRP A 19 -4.97 26.30 3.34
CA TRP A 19 -3.81 26.29 4.20
C TRP A 19 -3.06 24.95 4.13
N ASN A 20 -1.74 25.00 4.05
CA ASN A 20 -0.86 23.83 3.89
C ASN A 20 -1.17 22.94 2.68
N MET A 21 -0.80 23.41 1.53
CA MET A 21 -0.80 22.61 0.30
C MET A 21 0.61 22.10 -0.01
N VAL A 22 0.70 20.86 -0.42
CA VAL A 22 1.94 20.25 -0.94
C VAL A 22 1.68 19.74 -2.34
N PHE A 23 2.53 20.12 -3.28
CA PHE A 23 2.52 19.64 -4.67
C PHE A 23 3.83 18.92 -4.94
N ALA A 24 3.78 17.61 -5.12
CA ALA A 24 4.95 16.79 -5.38
C ALA A 24 4.83 16.08 -6.73
N GLY A 25 5.70 16.40 -7.67
CA GLY A 25 5.67 15.85 -9.01
C GLY A 25 4.36 16.14 -9.75
N VAL A 26 3.76 17.29 -9.50
CA VAL A 26 2.52 17.73 -10.16
C VAL A 26 2.87 18.50 -11.41
N ASN A 27 2.31 18.06 -12.55
CA ASN A 27 2.42 18.76 -13.81
C ASN A 27 1.22 19.72 -13.94
N VAL A 28 1.48 21.00 -13.73
CA VAL A 28 0.47 22.05 -13.76
C VAL A 28 1.09 23.36 -14.25
N ASP A 29 0.39 24.07 -15.14
CA ASP A 29 0.86 25.32 -15.70
C ASP A 29 0.90 26.46 -14.67
N THR A 30 -0.06 26.46 -13.75
CA THR A 30 -0.18 27.54 -12.76
C THR A 30 -0.59 26.98 -11.41
N ILE A 31 0.26 27.19 -10.42
CA ILE A 31 -0.05 26.96 -9.00
C ILE A 31 -0.49 28.28 -8.38
N PRO A 32 -1.53 28.31 -7.53
CA PRO A 32 -1.95 29.54 -6.87
C PRO A 32 -0.81 30.17 -6.09
N THR A 33 -0.48 31.41 -6.39
CA THR A 33 0.61 32.16 -5.74
C THR A 33 0.15 32.94 -4.49
N GLY A 34 -1.14 33.05 -4.29
CA GLY A 34 -1.75 33.76 -3.16
C GLY A 34 -2.44 32.77 -2.26
N GLY A 35 -1.74 32.25 -1.29
CA GLY A 35 -2.36 31.36 -0.38
C GLY A 35 -2.89 32.04 0.87
N TRP A 36 -4.01 31.65 1.29
CA TRP A 36 -4.60 32.07 2.54
C TRP A 36 -4.29 31.05 3.65
N PRO A 37 -3.99 31.49 4.84
CA PRO A 37 -3.61 32.81 5.31
C PRO A 37 -2.10 33.09 5.32
N TYR A 38 -1.30 32.14 4.86
CA TYR A 38 0.16 32.16 4.87
C TYR A 38 0.70 31.74 3.52
N GLU A 39 1.96 31.95 3.26
CA GLU A 39 2.59 31.31 2.11
C GLU A 39 2.38 29.80 2.26
N PRO A 40 1.63 29.21 1.38
CA PRO A 40 0.82 28.09 1.83
C PRO A 40 1.17 26.81 1.15
N TYR A 41 2.14 26.78 0.27
CA TYR A 41 2.44 25.58 -0.45
C TYR A 41 3.92 25.31 -0.56
N THR A 42 4.23 24.02 -0.50
CA THR A 42 5.51 23.47 -0.89
C THR A 42 5.36 22.86 -2.27
N LYS A 43 6.25 23.20 -3.19
CA LYS A 43 6.32 22.61 -4.51
C LYS A 43 7.62 21.85 -4.67
N GLU A 44 7.52 20.55 -4.88
CA GLU A 44 8.60 19.68 -5.31
C GLU A 44 8.39 19.33 -6.78
N GLU A 45 9.32 19.66 -7.64
CA GLU A 45 9.19 19.47 -9.10
C GLU A 45 9.00 18.00 -9.46
N THR A 46 9.72 17.11 -8.77
CA THR A 46 9.65 15.68 -8.99
C THR A 46 9.43 14.93 -7.69
N VAL A 47 8.89 13.70 -7.76
CA VAL A 47 8.92 12.76 -6.65
C VAL A 47 10.20 11.95 -6.77
N PRO A 48 11.11 12.01 -5.78
CA PRO A 48 12.42 11.36 -5.87
C PRO A 48 12.33 9.86 -6.09
N LYS A 49 11.41 9.19 -5.39
CA LYS A 49 11.23 7.74 -5.49
C LYS A 49 9.80 7.37 -5.13
N ILE A 50 9.14 6.61 -5.98
CA ILE A 50 7.78 6.14 -5.75
C ILE A 50 7.51 4.81 -6.43
N GLN A 51 6.70 3.98 -5.80
CA GLN A 51 6.03 2.85 -6.39
C GLN A 51 4.54 2.96 -6.13
N GLU A 52 3.73 2.91 -7.19
CA GLU A 52 2.27 2.90 -7.05
C GLU A 52 1.83 1.55 -6.48
N LYS A 53 0.73 1.56 -5.71
CA LYS A 53 0.26 0.34 -5.08
C LYS A 53 -0.15 -0.72 -6.11
N PRO A 54 0.03 -2.02 -5.83
CA PRO A 54 -0.54 -3.10 -6.61
C PRO A 54 -2.06 -2.98 -6.77
N TYR A 55 -2.59 -3.47 -7.89
CA TYR A 55 -4.04 -3.45 -8.16
C TYR A 55 -4.49 -4.70 -8.92
N LEU A 56 -5.75 -5.09 -8.70
CA LEU A 56 -6.37 -6.18 -9.42
C LEU A 56 -6.59 -5.78 -10.88
N VAL A 57 -6.30 -6.69 -11.81
CA VAL A 57 -6.46 -6.48 -13.24
C VAL A 57 -6.98 -7.75 -13.89
N TYR A 58 -7.69 -7.60 -14.98
CA TYR A 58 -8.04 -8.69 -15.89
C TYR A 58 -7.26 -8.53 -17.19
N ASP A 59 -6.55 -9.56 -17.58
CA ASP A 59 -5.81 -9.67 -18.82
C ASP A 59 -6.51 -10.71 -19.71
N GLU A 60 -6.71 -10.41 -21.00
CA GLU A 60 -7.46 -11.28 -21.90
C GLU A 60 -6.81 -12.64 -22.10
N ASP A 61 -5.47 -12.70 -22.07
CA ASP A 61 -4.71 -13.94 -22.29
C ASP A 61 -4.44 -14.70 -20.98
N ASN A 62 -4.29 -13.97 -19.86
CA ASN A 62 -3.81 -14.56 -18.57
C ASN A 62 -4.89 -14.57 -17.47
N GLY A 63 -6.08 -14.00 -17.74
CA GLY A 63 -7.16 -13.92 -16.77
C GLY A 63 -6.92 -12.90 -15.65
N TYR A 64 -7.48 -13.15 -14.47
CA TYR A 64 -7.30 -12.27 -13.33
C TYR A 64 -5.89 -12.37 -12.73
N GLY A 65 -5.37 -11.23 -12.32
CA GLY A 65 -4.08 -11.12 -11.66
C GLY A 65 -3.91 -9.81 -10.92
N VAL A 66 -2.76 -9.63 -10.32
CA VAL A 66 -2.35 -8.40 -9.66
C VAL A 66 -1.21 -7.78 -10.45
N MET A 67 -1.43 -6.55 -10.91
CA MET A 67 -0.38 -5.74 -11.50
C MET A 67 0.39 -5.04 -10.39
N VAL A 68 1.70 -5.22 -10.36
CA VAL A 68 2.63 -4.52 -9.47
C VAL A 68 3.39 -3.49 -10.30
N PRO A 69 3.07 -2.20 -10.18
CA PRO A 69 3.78 -1.15 -10.90
C PRO A 69 5.26 -1.11 -10.55
N GLU A 70 6.09 -0.74 -11.52
CA GLU A 70 7.52 -0.56 -11.28
C GLU A 70 7.81 0.65 -10.39
N LYS A 71 8.94 0.60 -9.69
CA LYS A 71 9.47 1.72 -8.93
C LYS A 71 9.96 2.80 -9.91
N ARG A 72 9.54 4.05 -9.70
CA ARG A 72 9.96 5.21 -10.50
C ARG A 72 10.79 6.16 -9.66
N THR A 73 11.70 6.86 -10.31
CA THR A 73 12.56 7.88 -9.69
C THR A 73 12.42 9.20 -10.44
N GLU A 74 12.59 10.32 -9.74
CA GLU A 74 12.55 11.67 -10.30
C GLU A 74 11.35 11.86 -11.24
N CYS A 75 10.17 11.41 -10.80
CA CYS A 75 9.00 11.35 -11.65
C CYS A 75 8.04 12.52 -11.43
N GLN A 76 7.39 12.94 -12.54
CA GLN A 76 6.38 13.97 -12.58
C GLN A 76 5.15 13.47 -13.35
N GLY A 77 3.99 14.02 -13.04
CA GLY A 77 2.73 13.69 -13.69
C GLY A 77 2.23 12.26 -13.41
N ILE A 78 1.19 11.88 -14.12
CA ILE A 78 0.54 10.57 -13.97
C ILE A 78 1.40 9.41 -14.49
N SER A 79 1.17 8.21 -13.96
CA SER A 79 1.99 7.04 -14.27
C SER A 79 1.45 6.16 -15.40
N TRP A 80 0.23 6.42 -15.86
CA TRP A 80 -0.48 5.53 -16.81
C TRP A 80 -0.70 6.10 -18.20
N GLU A 81 -0.18 7.28 -18.50
CA GLU A 81 -0.40 7.99 -19.77
C GLU A 81 0.06 7.19 -21.01
N ASN A 82 1.12 6.37 -20.84
CA ASN A 82 1.66 5.52 -21.89
C ASN A 82 1.57 4.02 -21.52
N GLY A 83 0.54 3.63 -20.76
CA GLY A 83 0.41 2.31 -20.17
C GLY A 83 1.19 2.18 -18.87
N VAL A 84 0.75 1.24 -18.02
CA VAL A 84 1.43 0.98 -16.75
C VAL A 84 2.57 0.00 -16.98
N LYS A 85 3.79 0.43 -16.66
CA LYS A 85 4.93 -0.47 -16.57
C LYS A 85 4.91 -1.18 -15.22
N GLY A 86 5.12 -2.48 -15.24
CA GLY A 86 5.08 -3.29 -14.03
C GLY A 86 5.12 -4.78 -14.33
N THR A 87 4.91 -5.58 -13.30
CA THR A 87 4.87 -7.03 -13.38
C THR A 87 3.47 -7.54 -13.11
N PHE A 88 2.95 -8.35 -14.00
CA PHE A 88 1.69 -9.08 -13.80
C PHE A 88 1.95 -10.37 -13.02
N TYR A 89 1.22 -10.55 -11.93
CA TYR A 89 1.21 -11.78 -11.15
C TYR A 89 -0.15 -12.44 -11.29
N SER A 90 -0.20 -13.62 -11.92
CA SER A 90 -1.45 -14.39 -12.04
C SER A 90 -2.06 -14.64 -10.67
N LEU A 91 -3.39 -14.61 -10.59
CA LEU A 91 -4.11 -14.89 -9.34
C LEU A 91 -3.82 -16.29 -8.78
N ASN A 92 -3.37 -17.24 -9.62
CA ASN A 92 -2.91 -18.56 -9.19
C ASN A 92 -1.70 -18.51 -8.24
N MET A 93 -0.95 -17.42 -8.23
CA MET A 93 0.17 -17.17 -7.30
C MET A 93 -0.30 -16.63 -5.93
N PHE A 94 -1.58 -16.40 -5.77
CA PHE A 94 -2.17 -15.86 -4.55
C PHE A 94 -3.01 -16.91 -3.83
N TYR A 95 -2.96 -16.86 -2.51
CA TYR A 95 -4.01 -17.39 -1.68
C TYR A 95 -5.09 -16.33 -1.55
N VAL A 96 -6.30 -16.64 -2.01
CA VAL A 96 -7.44 -15.74 -1.92
C VAL A 96 -8.20 -16.07 -0.64
N ALA A 97 -8.00 -15.26 0.38
CA ALA A 97 -8.59 -15.46 1.70
C ALA A 97 -10.02 -14.91 1.78
N ASP A 98 -10.86 -15.62 2.53
CA ASP A 98 -12.24 -15.29 2.85
C ASP A 98 -12.40 -15.17 4.37
N ALA A 99 -12.80 -14.00 4.86
CA ALA A 99 -12.92 -13.72 6.28
C ALA A 99 -13.89 -14.64 7.04
N GLN A 100 -14.81 -15.32 6.34
CA GLN A 100 -15.74 -16.27 6.96
C GLN A 100 -15.18 -17.69 7.07
N LYS A 101 -14.08 -17.99 6.38
CA LYS A 101 -13.52 -19.36 6.30
C LYS A 101 -12.12 -19.46 6.83
N ASP A 102 -11.34 -18.37 6.68
CA ASP A 102 -9.93 -18.37 6.94
C ASP A 102 -9.58 -17.74 8.29
N ASN A 103 -8.55 -18.25 8.89
CA ASN A 103 -7.96 -17.76 10.12
C ASN A 103 -6.44 -17.55 9.93
N ALA A 104 -5.75 -17.12 10.98
CA ALA A 104 -4.31 -16.90 10.91
C ALA A 104 -3.51 -18.17 10.49
N ASP A 105 -3.96 -19.36 10.88
CA ASP A 105 -3.25 -20.60 10.55
C ASP A 105 -3.35 -20.93 9.07
N THR A 106 -4.55 -20.83 8.46
CA THR A 106 -4.74 -21.10 7.04
C THR A 106 -3.96 -20.14 6.18
N ILE A 107 -3.99 -18.84 6.53
CA ILE A 107 -3.26 -17.80 5.84
C ILE A 107 -1.74 -18.00 5.97
N ASN A 108 -1.24 -18.21 7.19
CA ASN A 108 0.19 -18.42 7.44
C ASN A 108 0.73 -19.68 6.74
N LYS A 109 -0.09 -20.74 6.65
CA LYS A 109 0.28 -21.93 5.89
C LYS A 109 0.49 -21.60 4.41
N ALA A 110 -0.45 -20.88 3.80
CA ALA A 110 -0.35 -20.50 2.39
C ALA A 110 0.87 -19.61 2.11
N LEU A 111 1.17 -18.65 2.99
CA LEU A 111 2.35 -17.81 2.89
C LEU A 111 3.65 -18.62 2.97
N LYS A 112 3.73 -19.61 3.88
CA LYS A 112 4.87 -20.51 4.00
C LYS A 112 5.05 -21.42 2.79
N GLU A 113 3.98 -21.68 2.04
CA GLU A 113 4.02 -22.41 0.77
C GLU A 113 4.44 -21.50 -0.42
N GLY A 114 4.84 -20.24 -0.14
CA GLY A 114 5.32 -19.28 -1.14
C GLY A 114 4.20 -18.57 -1.92
N LYS A 115 2.97 -18.61 -1.43
CA LYS A 115 1.86 -17.83 -2.02
C LYS A 115 1.92 -16.38 -1.59
N ASN A 116 1.51 -15.49 -2.48
CA ASN A 116 1.05 -14.16 -2.10
C ASN A 116 -0.32 -14.23 -1.45
N LEU A 117 -0.76 -13.16 -0.81
CA LEU A 117 -2.06 -13.09 -0.14
C LEU A 117 -2.95 -12.04 -0.78
N LEU A 118 -4.16 -12.43 -1.13
CA LEU A 118 -5.26 -11.53 -1.48
C LEU A 118 -6.36 -11.68 -0.43
N LEU A 119 -6.60 -10.62 0.32
CA LEU A 119 -7.67 -10.56 1.31
C LEU A 119 -8.94 -10.01 0.65
N THR A 120 -9.99 -10.81 0.57
CA THR A 120 -11.30 -10.33 0.12
C THR A 120 -11.92 -9.39 1.16
N PRO A 121 -12.91 -8.56 0.79
CA PRO A 121 -13.58 -7.67 1.74
C PRO A 121 -14.14 -8.42 2.94
N GLY A 122 -13.78 -7.99 4.14
CA GLY A 122 -14.27 -8.61 5.38
C GLY A 122 -13.41 -8.26 6.59
N ILE A 123 -13.88 -8.71 7.76
CA ILE A 123 -13.19 -8.55 9.04
C ILE A 123 -12.58 -9.90 9.41
N TYR A 124 -11.25 -9.95 9.40
CA TYR A 124 -10.45 -11.11 9.77
C TYR A 124 -10.06 -11.01 11.24
N THR A 125 -10.67 -11.82 12.09
CA THR A 125 -10.35 -11.89 13.52
C THR A 125 -9.17 -12.81 13.74
N LEU A 126 -8.07 -12.28 14.26
CA LEU A 126 -6.79 -12.96 14.36
C LEU A 126 -6.41 -13.20 15.81
N ASP A 127 -6.24 -14.46 16.19
CA ASP A 127 -5.75 -14.89 17.52
C ASP A 127 -4.21 -14.90 17.59
N LYS A 128 -3.54 -14.81 16.44
CA LYS A 128 -2.09 -14.70 16.26
C LYS A 128 -1.78 -13.89 15.02
N PRO A 129 -0.55 -13.38 14.87
CA PRO A 129 -0.18 -12.59 13.70
C PRO A 129 -0.23 -13.38 12.38
N ILE A 130 -0.56 -12.68 11.31
CA ILE A 130 -0.15 -13.10 9.96
C ILE A 130 1.36 -12.83 9.86
N THR A 131 2.15 -13.86 9.52
CA THR A 131 3.61 -13.80 9.46
C THR A 131 4.08 -13.85 8.01
N VAL A 132 4.79 -12.82 7.57
CA VAL A 132 5.32 -12.70 6.22
C VAL A 132 6.84 -12.83 6.28
N GLU A 133 7.37 -13.97 5.84
CA GLU A 133 8.78 -14.34 5.98
C GLU A 133 9.56 -14.34 4.66
N GLU A 134 8.85 -14.47 3.54
CA GLU A 134 9.47 -14.57 2.23
C GLU A 134 9.58 -13.20 1.55
N LYS A 135 10.74 -12.96 0.92
CA LYS A 135 10.97 -11.75 0.12
C LYS A 135 9.96 -11.62 -1.01
N ASP A 136 9.76 -10.40 -1.47
CA ASP A 136 8.88 -10.04 -2.59
C ASP A 136 7.41 -10.44 -2.41
N THR A 137 7.01 -10.87 -1.22
CA THR A 137 5.62 -11.25 -0.93
C THR A 137 4.68 -10.06 -1.04
N ILE A 138 3.57 -10.28 -1.73
CA ILE A 138 2.51 -9.28 -1.92
C ILE A 138 1.32 -9.62 -1.01
N ILE A 139 0.96 -8.68 -0.14
CA ILE A 139 -0.26 -8.72 0.66
C ILE A 139 -1.18 -7.63 0.12
N TYR A 140 -2.24 -8.04 -0.54
CA TYR A 140 -3.18 -7.15 -1.20
C TYR A 140 -4.58 -7.29 -0.61
N GLY A 141 -5.04 -6.26 0.09
CA GLY A 141 -6.41 -6.17 0.61
C GLY A 141 -7.35 -5.50 -0.39
N MET A 142 -8.52 -6.08 -0.58
CA MET A 142 -9.60 -5.53 -1.38
C MET A 142 -10.67 -4.94 -0.47
N GLY A 143 -11.17 -3.76 -0.83
CA GLY A 143 -12.40 -3.19 -0.30
C GLY A 143 -12.62 -3.29 1.21
N LEU A 144 -11.81 -2.59 2.02
CA LEU A 144 -11.90 -2.58 3.48
C LEU A 144 -11.61 -3.96 4.14
N ALA A 145 -10.68 -4.74 3.58
CA ALA A 145 -10.15 -5.91 4.29
C ALA A 145 -9.52 -5.47 5.61
N THR A 146 -10.10 -5.86 6.72
CA THR A 146 -9.72 -5.41 8.06
C THR A 146 -9.17 -6.58 8.87
N LEU A 147 -7.96 -6.41 9.41
CA LEU A 147 -7.32 -7.36 10.30
C LEU A 147 -7.50 -6.89 11.75
N VAL A 148 -8.15 -7.69 12.58
CA VAL A 148 -8.42 -7.36 13.99
C VAL A 148 -7.68 -8.34 14.90
N SER A 149 -6.83 -7.81 15.78
CA SER A 149 -6.17 -8.64 16.80
C SER A 149 -7.12 -8.93 17.96
N THR A 150 -7.35 -10.20 18.27
CA THR A 150 -8.21 -10.60 19.41
C THR A 150 -7.44 -10.88 20.69
N ASN A 151 -6.13 -11.11 20.60
CA ASN A 151 -5.29 -11.50 21.74
C ASN A 151 -4.28 -10.44 22.20
N GLY A 152 -4.34 -9.22 21.65
CA GLY A 152 -3.36 -8.17 21.95
C GLY A 152 -2.02 -8.34 21.22
N ASN A 153 -1.94 -9.28 20.27
CA ASN A 153 -0.79 -9.45 19.38
C ASN A 153 -0.83 -8.43 18.24
N ALA A 154 0.27 -8.28 17.50
CA ALA A 154 0.21 -7.63 16.21
C ALA A 154 -0.73 -8.40 15.26
N CYS A 155 -1.43 -7.69 14.38
CA CYS A 155 -2.21 -8.34 13.32
C CYS A 155 -1.29 -8.96 12.26
N MET A 156 -0.16 -8.29 11.97
CA MET A 156 0.81 -8.75 10.99
C MET A 156 2.23 -8.48 11.46
N VAL A 157 3.12 -9.40 11.14
CA VAL A 157 4.57 -9.28 11.39
C VAL A 157 5.29 -9.65 10.10
N THR A 158 6.21 -8.81 9.64
CA THR A 158 7.10 -9.13 8.53
C THR A 158 8.50 -9.41 9.01
N SER A 159 9.18 -10.34 8.35
CA SER A 159 10.61 -10.53 8.51
C SER A 159 11.40 -9.39 7.86
N ASP A 160 12.68 -9.30 8.19
CA ASP A 160 13.60 -8.33 7.61
C ASP A 160 14.14 -8.87 6.28
N VAL A 161 13.31 -8.80 5.26
CA VAL A 161 13.58 -9.26 3.89
C VAL A 161 13.09 -8.23 2.88
N ASP A 162 13.74 -8.21 1.72
CA ASP A 162 13.44 -7.23 0.68
C ASP A 162 12.09 -7.45 0.01
N GLY A 163 11.46 -6.37 -0.42
CA GLY A 163 10.41 -6.35 -1.42
C GLY A 163 9.02 -6.76 -0.93
N ILE A 164 8.78 -6.93 0.37
CA ILE A 164 7.43 -7.16 0.89
C ILE A 164 6.56 -5.94 0.60
N LYS A 165 5.37 -6.18 0.05
CA LYS A 165 4.38 -5.16 -0.27
C LYS A 165 3.09 -5.42 0.50
N VAL A 166 2.67 -4.47 1.33
CA VAL A 166 1.40 -4.52 2.07
C VAL A 166 0.55 -3.34 1.63
N CYS A 167 -0.61 -3.60 1.06
CA CYS A 167 -1.49 -2.55 0.58
C CYS A 167 -2.97 -2.90 0.70
N GLY A 168 -3.81 -1.87 0.85
CA GLY A 168 -5.26 -2.01 0.88
C GLY A 168 -5.81 -2.71 2.12
N VAL A 169 -5.05 -2.76 3.21
CA VAL A 169 -5.41 -3.44 4.46
C VAL A 169 -5.64 -2.42 5.57
N LEU A 170 -6.70 -2.59 6.33
CA LEU A 170 -6.92 -1.89 7.59
C LEU A 170 -6.42 -2.76 8.76
N PHE A 171 -5.81 -2.12 9.74
CA PHE A 171 -5.37 -2.75 10.98
C PHE A 171 -6.15 -2.16 12.14
N GLU A 172 -6.78 -3.01 12.93
CA GLU A 172 -7.63 -2.59 14.04
C GLU A 172 -7.25 -3.35 15.32
N ALA A 173 -7.21 -2.64 16.43
CA ALA A 173 -7.05 -3.25 17.73
C ALA A 173 -8.39 -3.88 18.17
N GLY A 174 -8.34 -5.08 18.72
CA GLY A 174 -9.48 -5.68 19.39
C GLY A 174 -9.62 -5.20 20.84
N ASP A 175 -10.42 -5.91 21.61
CA ASP A 175 -10.68 -5.57 23.03
C ASP A 175 -9.43 -5.64 23.92
N LYS A 176 -8.46 -6.47 23.54
CA LYS A 176 -7.16 -6.53 24.22
C LYS A 176 -6.19 -5.55 23.57
N GLN A 177 -5.56 -4.75 24.39
CA GLN A 177 -4.55 -3.79 23.92
C GLN A 177 -3.41 -4.50 23.20
N SER A 178 -3.09 -4.04 22.02
CA SER A 178 -1.90 -4.42 21.24
C SER A 178 -0.85 -3.33 21.37
N GLU A 179 0.39 -3.71 21.59
CA GLU A 179 1.52 -2.77 21.61
C GLU A 179 1.73 -2.17 20.20
N THR A 180 1.60 -3.01 19.18
CA THR A 180 1.66 -2.61 17.78
C THR A 180 0.71 -3.46 16.94
N LEU A 181 0.14 -2.90 15.89
CA LEU A 181 -0.75 -3.62 14.98
C LEU A 181 -0.03 -4.18 13.75
N LEU A 182 1.00 -3.50 13.30
CA LEU A 182 1.89 -3.95 12.22
C LEU A 182 3.34 -3.82 12.68
N LYS A 183 4.04 -4.94 12.74
CA LYS A 183 5.48 -4.97 13.05
C LYS A 183 6.23 -5.26 11.75
N VAL A 184 7.12 -4.33 11.36
CA VAL A 184 7.91 -4.41 10.13
C VAL A 184 9.37 -4.65 10.47
N GLY A 185 9.91 -5.75 9.94
CA GLY A 185 11.33 -6.10 10.11
C GLY A 185 11.72 -6.43 11.55
N ASN A 186 13.04 -6.35 11.81
CA ASN A 186 13.63 -6.62 13.11
C ASN A 186 14.12 -5.32 13.75
N GLU A 187 13.79 -5.07 15.00
CA GLU A 187 14.23 -3.89 15.78
C GLU A 187 15.76 -3.76 15.87
N LYS A 188 16.49 -4.84 15.68
CA LYS A 188 17.97 -4.89 15.72
C LYS A 188 18.61 -4.87 14.34
N ALA A 189 17.82 -4.78 13.27
CA ALA A 189 18.36 -4.67 11.92
C ALA A 189 19.05 -3.33 11.74
N GLU A 190 20.26 -3.33 11.21
CA GLU A 190 21.01 -2.10 10.92
C GLU A 190 20.44 -1.35 9.72
N VAL A 191 19.72 -2.07 8.84
CA VAL A 191 19.08 -1.53 7.63
C VAL A 191 17.71 -2.15 7.48
N SER A 192 16.70 -1.32 7.25
CA SER A 192 15.36 -1.82 6.86
C SER A 192 15.38 -2.18 5.37
N HIS A 193 15.01 -3.39 5.06
CA HIS A 193 14.89 -3.92 3.69
C HIS A 193 13.44 -3.92 3.18
N SER A 194 12.53 -3.35 3.94
CA SER A 194 11.12 -3.22 3.52
C SER A 194 10.94 -1.95 2.66
N ASP A 195 10.37 -2.12 1.50
CA ASP A 195 9.99 -1.03 0.59
C ASP A 195 8.51 -0.63 0.77
#